data_eb957d42f9bb6a06aacf408ebe3f0f2a
#
_entry.id   eb957d42f9bb6a06aacf408ebe3f0f2a
#
_cell.length_a   1.000
_cell.length_b   1.000
_cell.length_c   1.000
_cell.angle_alpha   90.00
_cell.angle_beta   90.00
_cell.angle_gamma   90.00
#
_symmetry.space_group_name_H-M   'P 1'
#
loop_
_entity.id
_entity.type
_entity.pdbx_description
1 polymer ?
#
loop_
_entity_poly.entity_id
_entity_poly.type
_entity_poly.pdbx_seq_one_letter_code
_entity_poly.pdbx_strand_id
1 'polypeptide(L)'
;VATIYKICERAQWRAAEAAGQFRGSAVDERDGFIHFSTAAQLAETASKHFAKASDLMLVAVDSAALGAELKWERSRGGDLFPHLYAALPLNAVRWARLLPDKIDGRRPLPELEP
;
A
#
# COMPACT_ATOMS: atom_id res chain seq x y z
N VAL A 1 1.26 -5.92 -16.80
CA VAL A 1 1.89 -5.88 -15.48
C VAL A 1 1.15 -4.87 -14.62
N ALA A 2 0.62 -5.31 -13.51
CA ALA A 2 -0.17 -4.47 -12.64
C ALA A 2 0.70 -3.71 -11.64
N THR A 3 0.30 -2.47 -11.37
CA THR A 3 0.83 -1.70 -10.26
C THR A 3 -0.11 -1.90 -9.07
N ILE A 4 0.46 -2.15 -7.90
CA ILE A 4 -0.29 -2.24 -6.65
C ILE A 4 0.18 -1.14 -5.71
N TYR A 5 -0.65 -0.82 -4.72
CA TYR A 5 -0.45 0.38 -3.91
C TYR A 5 -0.51 0.08 -2.43
N LYS A 6 0.33 0.77 -1.66
CA LYS A 6 0.34 0.70 -0.20
C LYS A 6 0.19 2.10 0.36
N ILE A 7 -0.71 2.25 1.32
CA ILE A 7 -0.78 3.46 2.15
C ILE A 7 -0.14 3.12 3.49
N CYS A 8 0.79 3.94 3.92
CA CYS A 8 1.43 3.77 5.23
C CYS A 8 1.82 5.13 5.81
N GLU A 9 2.17 5.16 7.07
CA GLU A 9 2.63 6.38 7.69
C GLU A 9 3.99 6.79 7.13
N ARG A 10 4.20 8.09 6.95
CA ARG A 10 5.46 8.61 6.42
C ARG A 10 6.66 8.15 7.24
N ALA A 11 6.52 8.17 8.57
CA ALA A 11 7.61 7.74 9.45
C ALA A 11 8.00 6.28 9.23
N GLN A 12 7.02 5.40 9.00
CA GLN A 12 7.26 3.99 8.70
C GLN A 12 7.97 3.83 7.35
N TRP A 13 7.57 4.61 6.36
CA TRP A 13 8.21 4.57 5.06
C TRP A 13 9.66 5.06 5.11
N ARG A 14 9.91 6.15 5.83
CA ARG A 14 11.28 6.66 6.01
C ARG A 14 12.18 5.64 6.71
N ALA A 15 11.65 4.94 7.70
CA ALA A 15 12.39 3.86 8.37
C ALA A 15 12.69 2.71 7.39
N ALA A 16 11.75 2.38 6.50
CA ALA A 16 11.96 1.38 5.47
C ALA A 16 13.06 1.78 4.49
N GLU A 17 13.09 3.03 4.07
CA GLU A 17 14.14 3.53 3.18
C GLU A 17 15.51 3.39 3.82
N ALA A 18 15.63 3.69 5.11
CA ALA A 18 16.88 3.54 5.84
C ALA A 18 17.28 2.06 6.01
N ALA A 19 16.31 1.17 6.18
CA ALA A 19 16.54 -0.26 6.37
C ALA A 19 16.77 -1.02 5.07
N GLY A 20 16.37 -0.46 3.93
CA GLY A 20 16.50 -1.10 2.62
C GLY A 20 15.34 -2.01 2.25
N GLN A 21 14.34 -2.15 3.12
CA GLN A 21 13.13 -2.94 2.85
C GLN A 21 11.99 -2.48 3.76
N PHE A 22 10.77 -2.72 3.33
CA PHE A 22 9.57 -2.43 4.11
C PHE A 22 8.96 -3.72 4.62
N ARG A 23 8.83 -3.86 5.94
CA ARG A 23 8.29 -5.08 6.57
C ARG A 23 6.80 -4.97 6.90
N GLY A 24 6.19 -3.86 6.60
CA GLY A 24 4.78 -3.67 6.84
C GLY A 24 4.47 -2.76 8.02
N SER A 25 3.20 -2.40 8.13
CA SER A 25 2.66 -1.65 9.25
C SER A 25 2.29 -2.62 10.39
N ALA A 26 1.80 -2.07 11.51
CA ALA A 26 1.39 -2.90 12.64
C ALA A 26 0.29 -3.91 12.25
N VAL A 27 -0.66 -3.49 11.42
CA VAL A 27 -1.73 -4.39 10.97
C VAL A 27 -1.19 -5.48 10.05
N ASP A 28 -0.20 -5.16 9.23
CA ASP A 28 0.45 -6.15 8.36
C ASP A 28 1.16 -7.21 9.20
N GLU A 29 1.91 -6.79 10.21
CA GLU A 29 2.61 -7.72 11.10
C GLU A 29 1.63 -8.59 11.87
N ARG A 30 0.53 -8.03 12.33
CA ARG A 30 -0.51 -8.78 13.03
C ARG A 30 -1.11 -9.87 12.14
N ASP A 31 -1.38 -9.55 10.88
CA ASP A 31 -2.04 -10.47 9.95
C ASP A 31 -1.06 -11.41 9.25
N GLY A 32 0.23 -11.14 9.30
CA GLY A 32 1.26 -12.00 8.74
C GLY A 32 1.56 -11.77 7.26
N PHE A 33 1.09 -10.69 6.67
CA PHE A 33 1.37 -10.30 5.28
C PHE A 33 1.16 -8.81 5.10
N ILE A 34 1.81 -8.23 4.08
CA ILE A 34 1.63 -6.81 3.76
C ILE A 34 0.40 -6.66 2.88
N HIS A 35 -0.51 -5.78 3.28
CA HIS A 35 -1.74 -5.49 2.57
C HIS A 35 -1.50 -4.44 1.49
N PHE A 36 -1.92 -4.75 0.26
CA PHE A 36 -1.91 -3.80 -0.85
C PHE A 36 -3.31 -3.64 -1.43
N SER A 37 -3.46 -2.67 -2.30
CA SER A 37 -4.69 -2.41 -3.06
C SER A 37 -4.35 -2.22 -4.52
N THR A 38 -5.27 -2.59 -5.40
CA THR A 38 -5.18 -2.19 -6.80
C THR A 38 -5.56 -0.71 -6.93
N ALA A 39 -5.33 -0.12 -8.11
CA ALA A 39 -5.77 1.25 -8.38
C ALA A 39 -7.28 1.42 -8.14
N ALA A 40 -8.07 0.45 -8.58
CA ALA A 40 -9.53 0.50 -8.43
C ALA A 40 -9.99 0.39 -6.97
N GLN A 41 -9.20 -0.27 -6.12
CA GLN A 41 -9.55 -0.49 -4.71
C GLN A 41 -9.06 0.63 -3.79
N LEU A 42 -8.13 1.44 -4.25
CA LEU A 42 -7.38 2.34 -3.36
C LEU A 42 -8.25 3.39 -2.67
N ALA A 43 -9.19 3.99 -3.39
CA ALA A 43 -10.07 5.01 -2.82
C ALA A 43 -10.89 4.45 -1.65
N GLU A 44 -11.42 3.24 -1.79
CA GLU A 44 -12.16 2.60 -0.72
C GLU A 44 -11.26 2.22 0.45
N THR A 45 -10.07 1.73 0.18
CA THR A 45 -9.08 1.42 1.22
C THR A 45 -8.74 2.68 2.03
N ALA A 46 -8.49 3.79 1.36
CA ALA A 46 -8.18 5.06 2.02
C ALA A 46 -9.35 5.52 2.88
N SER A 47 -10.57 5.42 2.36
CA SER A 47 -11.78 5.84 3.07
C SER A 47 -12.06 4.97 4.30
N LYS A 48 -11.90 3.65 4.20
CA LYS A 48 -12.25 2.73 5.30
C LYS A 48 -11.18 2.65 6.39
N HIS A 49 -9.91 2.66 6.01
CA HIS A 49 -8.83 2.37 6.94
C HIS A 49 -7.99 3.58 7.34
N PHE A 50 -8.04 4.65 6.56
CA PHE A 50 -7.19 5.82 6.78
C PHE A 50 -7.99 7.12 6.88
N ALA A 51 -9.29 7.02 7.13
CA ALA A 51 -10.18 8.18 7.15
C ALA A 51 -9.74 9.29 8.13
N LYS A 52 -9.18 8.89 9.26
CA LYS A 52 -8.75 9.81 10.31
C LYS A 52 -7.23 9.95 10.41
N ALA A 53 -6.52 9.32 9.48
CA ALA A 53 -5.06 9.35 9.50
C ALA A 53 -4.53 10.55 8.71
N SER A 54 -3.35 11.01 9.10
CA SER A 54 -2.63 12.06 8.40
C SER A 54 -1.17 11.66 8.27
N ASP A 55 -0.39 12.48 7.56
CA ASP A 55 1.03 12.26 7.38
C ASP A 55 1.32 10.90 6.74
N LEU A 56 0.62 10.62 5.64
CA LEU A 56 0.66 9.34 4.97
C LEU A 56 1.50 9.40 3.70
N MET A 57 2.04 8.22 3.33
CA MET A 57 2.70 7.97 2.05
C MET A 57 1.84 7.05 1.20
N LEU A 58 1.86 7.29 -0.09
CA LEU A 58 1.32 6.37 -1.08
C LEU A 58 2.50 5.78 -1.86
N VAL A 59 2.60 4.46 -1.84
CA VAL A 59 3.71 3.72 -2.46
C VAL A 59 3.18 2.88 -3.59
N ALA A 60 3.71 3.09 -4.80
CA ALA A 60 3.36 2.31 -5.98
C ALA A 60 4.42 1.23 -6.21
N VAL A 61 3.98 0.00 -6.41
CA VAL A 61 4.84 -1.17 -6.48
C VAL A 61 4.56 -1.96 -7.75
N ASP A 62 5.62 -2.43 -8.40
CA ASP A 62 5.52 -3.34 -9.52
C ASP A 62 5.22 -4.75 -9.01
N SER A 63 3.99 -5.22 -9.20
CA SER A 63 3.58 -6.53 -8.71
C SER A 63 4.39 -7.67 -9.34
N ALA A 64 4.83 -7.51 -10.58
CA ALA A 64 5.61 -8.55 -11.27
C ALA A 64 6.98 -8.77 -10.62
N ALA A 65 7.51 -7.78 -9.91
CA ALA A 65 8.81 -7.90 -9.24
C ALA A 65 8.74 -8.69 -7.93
N LEU A 66 7.55 -9.04 -7.45
CA LEU A 66 7.37 -9.66 -6.14
C LEU A 66 7.33 -11.20 -6.18
N GLY A 67 7.11 -11.79 -7.34
CA GLY A 67 7.16 -13.24 -7.50
C GLY A 67 6.05 -13.98 -6.75
N ALA A 68 6.37 -15.20 -6.36
CA ALA A 68 5.40 -16.13 -5.75
C ALA A 68 4.94 -15.72 -4.35
N GLU A 69 5.66 -14.83 -3.69
CA GLU A 69 5.29 -14.36 -2.36
C GLU A 69 4.07 -13.43 -2.38
N LEU A 70 3.73 -12.90 -3.55
CA LEU A 70 2.52 -12.11 -3.72
C LEU A 70 1.35 -13.02 -4.03
N LYS A 71 0.32 -12.98 -3.20
CA LYS A 71 -0.89 -13.79 -3.36
C LYS A 71 -2.10 -12.88 -3.48
N TRP A 72 -3.02 -13.25 -4.35
CA TRP A 72 -4.29 -12.56 -4.52
C TRP A 72 -5.34 -13.33 -3.74
N GLU A 73 -5.84 -12.74 -2.67
CA GLU A 73 -6.71 -13.41 -1.73
C GLU A 73 -7.99 -12.62 -1.49
N ARG A 74 -9.06 -13.32 -1.22
CA ARG A 74 -10.34 -12.69 -0.93
C ARG A 74 -10.26 -11.93 0.39
N SER A 75 -10.81 -10.73 0.37
CA SER A 75 -10.91 -9.88 1.54
C SER A 75 -12.22 -9.10 1.42
N ARG A 76 -12.35 -7.97 2.05
CA ARG A 76 -13.55 -7.13 2.09
C ARG A 76 -14.47 -7.29 0.87
N GLY A 77 -15.75 -7.67 1.09
CA GLY A 77 -16.73 -7.80 0.03
C GLY A 77 -16.50 -8.94 -0.95
N GLY A 78 -15.50 -9.80 -0.69
CA GLY A 78 -15.19 -10.93 -1.56
C GLY A 78 -14.24 -10.63 -2.69
N ASP A 79 -13.79 -9.38 -2.85
CA ASP A 79 -12.80 -9.02 -3.87
C ASP A 79 -11.43 -9.57 -3.52
N LEU A 80 -10.63 -9.83 -4.56
CA LEU A 80 -9.25 -10.25 -4.40
C LEU A 80 -8.35 -9.03 -4.15
N PHE A 81 -7.58 -9.10 -3.07
CA PHE A 81 -6.59 -8.08 -2.74
C PHE A 81 -5.19 -8.68 -2.79
N PRO A 82 -4.19 -7.92 -3.22
CA PRO A 82 -2.82 -8.42 -3.23
C PRO A 82 -2.22 -8.40 -1.82
N HIS A 83 -1.73 -9.56 -1.39
CA HIS A 83 -1.10 -9.75 -0.08
C HIS A 83 0.30 -10.28 -0.28
N LEU A 84 1.30 -9.60 0.27
CA LEU A 84 2.70 -10.00 0.14
C LEU A 84 3.18 -10.72 1.40
N TYR A 85 3.58 -11.96 1.25
CA TYR A 85 4.07 -12.81 2.35
C TYR A 85 5.59 -12.75 2.48
N ALA A 86 6.15 -11.57 2.32
CA ALA A 86 7.57 -11.31 2.46
C ALA A 86 7.77 -9.81 2.72
N ALA A 87 8.98 -9.41 3.08
CA ALA A 87 9.31 -7.99 3.13
C ALA A 87 9.30 -7.42 1.71
N LEU A 88 8.86 -6.18 1.57
CA LEU A 88 8.83 -5.49 0.28
C LEU A 88 10.25 -5.00 -0.04
N PRO A 89 10.89 -5.53 -1.11
CA PRO A 89 12.17 -4.99 -1.53
C PRO A 89 11.99 -3.62 -2.17
N LEU A 90 12.84 -2.67 -1.84
CA LEU A 90 12.68 -1.31 -2.34
C LEU A 90 12.87 -1.21 -3.86
N ASN A 91 13.59 -2.15 -4.47
CA ASN A 91 13.76 -2.16 -5.93
C ASN A 91 12.47 -2.52 -6.69
N ALA A 92 11.44 -3.00 -6.00
CA ALA A 92 10.12 -3.22 -6.60
C ALA A 92 9.26 -1.96 -6.57
N VAL A 93 9.68 -0.92 -5.87
CA VAL A 93 8.92 0.33 -5.74
C VAL A 93 9.11 1.18 -6.98
N ARG A 94 8.00 1.57 -7.60
CA ARG A 94 8.02 2.46 -8.75
C ARG A 94 8.15 3.91 -8.33
N TRP A 95 7.39 4.30 -7.31
CA TRP A 95 7.48 5.63 -6.70
C TRP A 95 6.82 5.61 -5.33
N ALA A 96 7.18 6.60 -4.52
CA ALA A 96 6.57 6.85 -3.22
C ALA A 96 6.36 8.35 -3.08
N ARG A 97 5.16 8.77 -2.73
CA ARG A 97 4.76 10.18 -2.67
C ARG A 97 3.97 10.45 -1.41
N LEU A 98 4.06 11.67 -0.92
CA LEU A 98 3.19 12.11 0.16
C LEU A 98 1.74 12.05 -0.31
N LEU A 99 0.88 11.47 0.52
CA LEU A 99 -0.54 11.42 0.25
C LEU A 99 -1.18 12.63 0.96
N PRO A 100 -1.82 13.54 0.21
CA PRO A 100 -2.40 14.73 0.82
C PRO A 100 -3.46 14.38 1.86
N ASP A 101 -3.61 15.25 2.85
CA ASP A 101 -4.68 15.14 3.82
C ASP A 101 -6.03 15.40 3.15
N LYS A 102 -7.09 15.04 3.83
CA LYS A 102 -8.44 15.22 3.31
C LYS A 102 -8.76 16.70 3.10
N ILE A 103 -9.48 16.98 2.02
CA ILE A 103 -10.04 18.28 1.71
C ILE A 103 -11.55 18.08 1.55
N ASP A 104 -12.34 18.80 2.34
CA ASP A 104 -13.80 18.68 2.32
C ASP A 104 -14.29 17.23 2.46
N GLY A 105 -13.67 16.48 3.37
CA GLY A 105 -14.04 15.09 3.63
C GLY A 105 -13.51 14.09 2.63
N ARG A 106 -12.78 14.53 1.60
CA ARG A 106 -12.21 13.67 0.56
C ARG A 106 -10.70 13.77 0.54
N ARG A 107 -10.05 12.63 0.34
CA ARG A 107 -8.61 12.59 0.18
C ARG A 107 -8.29 12.62 -1.32
N PRO A 108 -7.55 13.63 -1.78
CA PRO A 108 -7.09 13.64 -3.16
C PRO A 108 -6.15 12.47 -3.40
N LEU A 109 -6.35 11.77 -4.52
CA LEU A 109 -5.43 10.73 -4.97
C LEU A 109 -4.79 11.18 -6.26
N PRO A 110 -3.49 10.85 -6.48
CA PRO A 110 -2.86 11.13 -7.76
C PRO A 110 -3.45 10.24 -8.86
N GLU A 111 -3.08 10.50 -10.10
CA GLU A 111 -3.42 9.61 -11.19
C GLU A 111 -2.78 8.26 -10.96
N LEU A 112 -3.56 7.19 -11.04
CA LEU A 112 -3.12 5.83 -10.73
C LEU A 112 -3.04 4.98 -11.98
N GLU A 113 -2.00 4.17 -12.07
CA GLU A 113 -1.87 3.15 -13.10
C GLU A 113 -2.58 1.88 -12.64
N PRO A 114 -3.30 1.22 -13.53
CA PRO A 114 -3.91 -0.08 -13.19
C PRO A 114 -2.88 -1.18 -12.98
#